data_cfe4c40a8043d5708a1831ebd4954238
#
_entry.id   cfe4c40a8043d5708a1831ebd4954238
#
_cell.length_a   1.000
_cell.length_b   1.000
_cell.length_c   1.000
_cell.angle_alpha   90.00
_cell.angle_beta   90.00
_cell.angle_gamma   90.00
#
_symmetry.space_group_name_H-M   'P 1'
#
loop_
_entity.id
_entity.type
_entity.pdbx_description
1 polymer ?
#
loop_
_entity_poly.entity_id
_entity_poly.type
_entity_poly.pdbx_seq_one_letter_code
_entity_poly.pdbx_strand_id
1 'polypeptide(L)'
;VLLFDDIDCLMIKRGSAVAKEWHYSLNSLIFHEIDNINPHNTIIIATTNRPGLIDQALRSRLYSVKVPPLPLEELKEIACRMIRESVFDGTIASELIRAVHLELEKIKDPTIRDVQHIVVTKCITMGAWRA
;
A
#
# COMPACT_ATOMS: atom_id res chain seq x y z
N VAL A 1 -8.55 -9.28 14.89
CA VAL A 1 -7.74 -8.16 14.31
C VAL A 1 -8.68 -7.13 13.73
N LEU A 2 -8.47 -5.86 14.07
CA LEU A 2 -9.13 -4.70 13.45
C LEU A 2 -8.13 -4.03 12.52
N LEU A 3 -8.48 -3.86 11.25
CA LEU A 3 -7.66 -3.18 10.25
C LEU A 3 -8.33 -1.88 9.82
N PHE A 4 -7.61 -0.76 9.98
CA PHE A 4 -7.99 0.55 9.47
C PHE A 4 -7.06 0.91 8.32
N ASP A 5 -7.53 0.76 7.10
CA ASP A 5 -6.76 1.17 5.92
C ASP A 5 -6.96 2.67 5.65
N ASP A 6 -5.87 3.37 5.29
CA ASP A 6 -5.86 4.82 5.08
C ASP A 6 -6.51 5.61 6.24
N ILE A 7 -6.10 5.34 7.48
CA ILE A 7 -6.71 5.92 8.70
C ILE A 7 -6.67 7.46 8.73
N ASP A 8 -5.79 8.10 7.97
CA ASP A 8 -5.74 9.55 7.82
C ASP A 8 -6.99 10.15 7.17
N CYS A 9 -7.81 9.34 6.47
CA CYS A 9 -9.11 9.76 5.97
C CYS A 9 -10.15 9.94 7.09
N LEU A 10 -9.99 9.21 8.20
CA LEU A 10 -10.90 9.22 9.35
C LEU A 10 -10.38 10.07 10.50
N MET A 11 -9.08 10.00 10.79
CA MET A 11 -8.43 10.50 12.00
C MET A 11 -7.49 11.68 11.70
N ILE A 12 -8.05 12.75 11.15
CA ILE A 12 -7.28 13.95 10.77
C ILE A 12 -6.90 14.74 12.02
N LYS A 13 -5.65 15.22 12.04
CA LYS A 13 -5.10 16.09 13.08
C LYS A 13 -6.01 17.30 13.33
N ARG A 14 -6.36 17.53 14.58
CA ARG A 14 -7.13 18.69 15.02
C ARG A 14 -6.42 20.00 14.66
N GLY A 15 -7.19 20.98 14.17
CA GLY A 15 -6.64 22.28 13.75
C GLY A 15 -5.95 22.27 12.38
N SER A 16 -5.95 21.16 11.62
CA SER A 16 -5.50 21.18 10.23
C SER A 16 -6.53 21.88 9.33
N ALA A 17 -6.07 22.49 8.22
CA ALA A 17 -6.95 23.22 7.28
C ALA A 17 -8.01 22.32 6.61
N VAL A 18 -7.82 20.99 6.65
CA VAL A 18 -8.74 20.01 6.09
C VAL A 18 -9.67 19.37 7.12
N ALA A 19 -9.48 19.66 8.42
CA ALA A 19 -10.31 19.12 9.48
C ALA A 19 -11.67 19.81 9.52
N LYS A 20 -12.74 19.02 9.61
CA LYS A 20 -14.13 19.47 9.79
C LYS A 20 -14.60 19.11 11.21
N GLU A 21 -15.68 19.73 11.69
CA GLU A 21 -16.22 19.47 13.04
C GLU A 21 -16.52 17.99 13.32
N TRP A 22 -17.06 17.29 12.34
CA TRP A 22 -17.36 15.87 12.50
C TRP A 22 -16.10 15.00 12.74
N HIS A 23 -14.91 15.41 12.24
CA HIS A 23 -13.66 14.71 12.54
C HIS A 23 -13.34 14.76 14.04
N TYR A 24 -13.64 15.88 14.72
CA TYR A 24 -13.37 16.00 16.16
C TYR A 24 -14.22 15.02 16.97
N SER A 25 -15.52 14.94 16.64
CA SER A 25 -16.44 14.02 17.30
C SER A 25 -16.05 12.56 17.03
N LEU A 26 -15.73 12.24 15.78
CA LEU A 26 -15.28 10.89 15.38
C LEU A 26 -13.97 10.52 16.08
N ASN A 27 -12.98 11.41 16.11
CA ASN A 27 -11.72 11.19 16.79
C ASN A 27 -11.94 10.86 18.28
N SER A 28 -12.79 11.62 18.96
CA SER A 28 -13.10 11.38 20.37
C SER A 28 -13.74 10.02 20.62
N LEU A 29 -14.68 9.62 19.74
CA LEU A 29 -15.31 8.31 19.82
C LEU A 29 -14.30 7.19 19.61
N ILE A 30 -13.48 7.28 18.55
CA ILE A 30 -12.49 6.24 18.23
C ILE A 30 -11.43 6.13 19.33
N PHE A 31 -10.98 7.26 19.92
CA PHE A 31 -10.04 7.22 21.04
C PHE A 31 -10.64 6.52 22.25
N HIS A 32 -11.90 6.80 22.57
CA HIS A 32 -12.60 6.12 23.65
C HIS A 32 -12.69 4.62 23.40
N GLU A 33 -13.05 4.20 22.19
CA GLU A 33 -13.13 2.79 21.83
C GLU A 33 -11.75 2.10 21.86
N ILE A 34 -10.70 2.74 21.35
CA ILE A 34 -9.33 2.20 21.40
C ILE A 34 -8.87 2.01 22.86
N ASP A 35 -9.14 2.99 23.72
CA ASP A 35 -8.74 2.91 25.13
C ASP A 35 -9.50 1.81 25.92
N ASN A 36 -10.66 1.41 25.45
CA ASN A 36 -11.48 0.32 26.06
C ASN A 36 -11.21 -1.07 25.46
N ILE A 37 -10.39 -1.17 24.42
CA ILE A 37 -10.07 -2.48 23.81
C ILE A 37 -9.24 -3.33 24.78
N ASN A 38 -9.64 -4.60 24.90
CA ASN A 38 -8.83 -5.58 25.62
C ASN A 38 -7.65 -6.03 24.75
N PRO A 39 -6.40 -5.68 25.11
CA PRO A 39 -5.22 -6.00 24.30
C PRO A 39 -4.88 -7.49 24.25
N HIS A 40 -5.46 -8.32 25.12
CA HIS A 40 -5.22 -9.77 25.13
C HIS A 40 -5.95 -10.51 23.99
N ASN A 41 -7.03 -9.95 23.46
CA ASN A 41 -7.82 -10.59 22.43
C ASN A 41 -7.99 -9.77 21.15
N THR A 42 -7.51 -8.53 21.11
CA THR A 42 -7.69 -7.64 19.97
C THR A 42 -6.40 -6.96 19.58
N ILE A 43 -6.06 -7.04 18.31
CA ILE A 43 -4.94 -6.31 17.67
C ILE A 43 -5.54 -5.28 16.73
N ILE A 44 -5.06 -4.03 16.84
CA ILE A 44 -5.39 -2.95 15.91
C ILE A 44 -4.21 -2.75 14.98
N ILE A 45 -4.48 -2.73 13.68
CA ILE A 45 -3.53 -2.37 12.63
C ILE A 45 -4.11 -1.20 11.87
N ALA A 46 -3.32 -0.14 11.69
CA ALA A 46 -3.72 1.01 10.90
C ALA A 46 -2.64 1.33 9.86
N THR A 47 -3.05 1.66 8.64
CA THR A 47 -2.15 2.10 7.58
C THR A 47 -2.35 3.58 7.26
N THR A 48 -1.31 4.25 6.80
CA THR A 48 -1.37 5.60 6.25
C THR A 48 -0.16 5.89 5.38
N ASN A 49 -0.37 6.64 4.32
CA ASN A 49 0.69 7.24 3.50
C ASN A 49 0.98 8.70 3.93
N ARG A 50 0.21 9.25 4.90
CA ARG A 50 0.30 10.64 5.37
C ARG A 50 0.43 10.73 6.89
N PRO A 51 1.50 10.18 7.49
CA PRO A 51 1.64 10.13 8.95
C PRO A 51 1.60 11.50 9.62
N GLY A 52 1.95 12.58 8.90
CA GLY A 52 1.85 13.95 9.39
C GLY A 52 0.42 14.48 9.60
N LEU A 53 -0.58 13.85 8.96
CA LEU A 53 -1.99 14.21 9.13
C LEU A 53 -2.67 13.48 10.29
N ILE A 54 -2.06 12.44 10.83
CA ILE A 54 -2.62 11.67 11.94
C ILE A 54 -2.57 12.50 13.24
N ASP A 55 -3.70 12.50 13.98
CA ASP A 55 -3.77 13.14 15.28
C ASP A 55 -2.74 12.56 16.26
N GLN A 56 -2.08 13.43 17.01
CA GLN A 56 -1.04 13.04 17.95
C GLN A 56 -1.55 12.08 19.03
N ALA A 57 -2.79 12.23 19.46
CA ALA A 57 -3.39 11.35 20.46
C ALA A 57 -3.54 9.90 19.93
N LEU A 58 -3.81 9.70 18.63
CA LEU A 58 -3.79 8.37 18.03
C LEU A 58 -2.36 7.83 17.94
N ARG A 59 -1.42 8.66 17.50
CA ARG A 59 0.00 8.25 17.36
C ARG A 59 0.61 7.80 18.68
N SER A 60 0.16 8.35 19.81
CA SER A 60 0.64 7.93 21.14
C SER A 60 0.08 6.59 21.61
N ARG A 61 -0.99 6.10 20.99
CA ARG A 61 -1.65 4.83 21.33
C ARG A 61 -1.21 3.66 20.43
N LEU A 62 -0.58 3.96 19.30
CA LEU A 62 -0.17 2.96 18.33
C LEU A 62 1.35 2.97 18.16
N TYR A 63 1.93 1.79 17.98
CA TYR A 63 3.33 1.65 17.61
C TYR A 63 3.51 1.92 16.11
N SER A 64 4.36 2.89 15.76
CA SER A 64 4.59 3.27 14.37
C SER A 64 5.69 2.41 13.73
N VAL A 65 5.34 1.73 12.66
CA VAL A 65 6.29 0.99 11.81
C VAL A 65 6.37 1.70 10.46
N LYS A 66 7.57 2.11 10.08
CA LYS A 66 7.81 2.67 8.74
C LYS A 66 8.10 1.52 7.77
N VAL A 67 7.26 1.39 6.75
CA VAL A 67 7.50 0.48 5.63
C VAL A 67 8.27 1.25 4.55
N PRO A 68 9.55 0.91 4.30
CA PRO A 68 10.33 1.59 3.26
C PRO A 68 9.81 1.21 1.86
N PRO A 69 10.04 2.06 0.83
CA PRO A 69 9.83 1.65 -0.54
C PRO A 69 10.76 0.49 -0.89
N LEU A 70 10.32 -0.39 -1.78
CA LEU A 70 11.13 -1.51 -2.24
C LEU A 70 12.21 -1.02 -3.22
N PRO A 71 13.43 -1.57 -3.14
CA PRO A 71 14.47 -1.34 -4.13
C PRO A 71 14.03 -1.82 -5.52
N LEU A 72 14.57 -1.19 -6.58
CA LEU A 72 14.25 -1.54 -7.96
C LEU A 72 14.47 -3.03 -8.27
N GLU A 73 15.53 -3.62 -7.74
CA GLU A 73 15.84 -5.04 -7.99
C GLU A 73 14.78 -5.96 -7.37
N GLU A 74 14.29 -5.67 -6.18
CA GLU A 74 13.19 -6.43 -5.57
C GLU A 74 11.88 -6.28 -6.37
N LEU A 75 11.61 -5.09 -6.92
CA LEU A 75 10.47 -4.86 -7.80
C LEU A 75 10.58 -5.66 -9.10
N LYS A 76 11.78 -5.78 -9.67
CA LYS A 76 12.06 -6.64 -10.83
C LYS A 76 11.83 -8.12 -10.51
N GLU A 77 12.24 -8.59 -9.33
CA GLU A 77 11.99 -9.96 -8.90
C GLU A 77 10.49 -10.25 -8.76
N ILE A 78 9.74 -9.31 -8.18
CA ILE A 78 8.27 -9.40 -8.07
C ILE A 78 7.66 -9.49 -9.47
N ALA A 79 8.10 -8.64 -10.41
CA ALA A 79 7.64 -8.68 -11.80
C ALA A 79 7.92 -10.05 -12.45
N CYS A 80 9.12 -10.60 -12.27
CA CYS A 80 9.48 -11.92 -12.77
C CYS A 80 8.56 -13.02 -12.23
N ARG A 81 8.25 -12.98 -10.93
CA ARG A 81 7.34 -13.94 -10.28
C ARG A 81 5.94 -13.85 -10.88
N MET A 82 5.38 -12.65 -10.95
CA MET A 82 4.05 -12.39 -11.52
C MET A 82 3.94 -12.90 -12.96
N ILE A 83 4.96 -12.65 -13.80
CA ILE A 83 4.96 -13.09 -15.18
C ILE A 83 5.02 -14.62 -15.26
N ARG A 84 5.90 -15.28 -14.51
CA ARG A 84 6.04 -16.73 -14.51
C ARG A 84 4.78 -17.45 -14.02
N GLU A 85 4.04 -16.86 -13.10
CA GLU A 85 2.77 -17.39 -12.61
C GLU A 85 1.62 -17.20 -13.63
N SER A 86 1.72 -16.19 -14.50
CA SER A 86 0.67 -15.82 -15.43
C SER A 86 0.86 -16.34 -16.86
N VAL A 87 2.09 -16.70 -17.24
CA VAL A 87 2.46 -17.07 -18.62
C VAL A 87 3.12 -18.45 -18.65
N PHE A 88 2.62 -19.36 -19.53
CA PHE A 88 3.15 -20.72 -19.65
C PHE A 88 4.34 -20.83 -20.60
N ASP A 89 4.34 -20.05 -21.69
CA ASP A 89 5.40 -20.09 -22.66
C ASP A 89 6.64 -19.37 -22.13
N GLY A 90 7.71 -20.14 -21.91
CA GLY A 90 8.97 -19.63 -21.36
C GLY A 90 9.65 -18.60 -22.26
N THR A 91 9.44 -18.66 -23.58
CA THR A 91 10.01 -17.69 -24.54
C THR A 91 9.29 -16.37 -24.38
N ILE A 92 7.96 -16.38 -24.39
CA ILE A 92 7.14 -15.19 -24.18
C ILE A 92 7.38 -14.60 -22.80
N ALA A 93 7.49 -15.44 -21.75
CA ALA A 93 7.80 -14.97 -20.40
C ALA A 93 9.15 -14.25 -20.35
N SER A 94 10.17 -14.74 -21.04
CA SER A 94 11.49 -14.12 -21.06
C SER A 94 11.49 -12.76 -21.78
N GLU A 95 10.74 -12.63 -22.86
CA GLU A 95 10.57 -11.35 -23.56
C GLU A 95 9.79 -10.34 -22.72
N LEU A 96 8.72 -10.78 -22.06
CA LEU A 96 7.93 -9.97 -21.15
C LEU A 96 8.77 -9.44 -19.98
N ILE A 97 9.55 -10.30 -19.33
CA ILE A 97 10.44 -9.92 -18.24
C ILE A 97 11.38 -8.80 -18.68
N ARG A 98 12.03 -8.95 -19.84
CA ARG A 98 12.93 -7.93 -20.40
C ARG A 98 12.20 -6.61 -20.64
N ALA A 99 11.01 -6.66 -21.26
CA ALA A 99 10.22 -5.47 -21.57
C ALA A 99 9.75 -4.75 -20.30
N VAL A 100 9.34 -5.49 -19.27
CA VAL A 100 8.89 -4.93 -17.98
C VAL A 100 10.07 -4.30 -17.24
N HIS A 101 11.24 -4.94 -17.19
CA HIS A 101 12.42 -4.38 -16.54
C HIS A 101 12.84 -3.05 -17.16
N LEU A 102 12.87 -2.95 -18.50
CA LEU A 102 13.18 -1.71 -19.22
C LEU A 102 12.18 -0.59 -18.94
N GLU A 103 10.91 -0.91 -18.74
CA GLU A 103 9.91 0.10 -18.39
C GLU A 103 10.06 0.56 -16.94
N LEU A 104 10.32 -0.36 -16.01
CA LEU A 104 10.55 -0.01 -14.59
C LEU A 104 11.76 0.91 -14.40
N GLU A 105 12.83 0.71 -15.17
CA GLU A 105 14.03 1.56 -15.13
C GLU A 105 13.80 3.01 -15.56
N LYS A 106 12.74 3.28 -16.32
CA LYS A 106 12.37 4.64 -16.77
C LYS A 106 11.57 5.42 -15.73
N ILE A 107 10.98 4.71 -14.75
CA ILE A 107 10.14 5.33 -13.73
C ILE A 107 11.02 5.81 -12.59
N LYS A 108 10.87 7.08 -12.22
CA LYS A 108 11.49 7.60 -11.01
C LYS A 108 10.70 7.07 -9.79
N ASP A 109 11.40 6.42 -8.85
CA ASP A 109 10.82 5.87 -7.63
C ASP A 109 9.63 4.90 -7.89
N PRO A 110 9.85 3.79 -8.65
CA PRO A 110 8.78 2.85 -9.00
C PRO A 110 8.21 2.15 -7.76
N THR A 111 6.95 1.77 -7.85
CA THR A 111 6.19 1.10 -6.79
C THR A 111 5.69 -0.28 -7.24
N ILE A 112 5.20 -1.10 -6.30
CA ILE A 112 4.53 -2.38 -6.63
C ILE A 112 3.32 -2.14 -7.55
N ARG A 113 2.61 -1.04 -7.40
CA ARG A 113 1.46 -0.69 -8.26
C ARG A 113 1.91 -0.46 -9.70
N ASP A 114 3.06 0.18 -9.90
CA ASP A 114 3.64 0.33 -11.24
C ASP A 114 4.04 -1.01 -11.84
N VAL A 115 4.65 -1.89 -11.06
CA VAL A 115 4.94 -3.28 -11.48
C VAL A 115 3.67 -3.99 -11.96
N GLN A 116 2.62 -3.99 -11.15
CA GLN A 116 1.35 -4.63 -11.48
C GLN A 116 0.77 -4.07 -12.78
N HIS A 117 0.73 -2.74 -12.90
CA HIS A 117 0.20 -2.07 -14.09
C HIS A 117 0.98 -2.41 -15.35
N ILE A 118 2.31 -2.36 -15.30
CA ILE A 118 3.17 -2.65 -16.45
C ILE A 118 3.07 -4.12 -16.85
N VAL A 119 3.12 -5.05 -15.89
CA VAL A 119 3.00 -6.48 -16.15
C VAL A 119 1.67 -6.79 -16.83
N VAL A 120 0.55 -6.33 -16.27
CA VAL A 120 -0.78 -6.56 -16.87
C VAL A 120 -0.87 -5.97 -18.27
N THR A 121 -0.44 -4.73 -18.45
CA THR A 121 -0.48 -4.04 -19.75
C THR A 121 0.34 -4.79 -20.80
N LYS A 122 1.57 -5.21 -20.46
CA LYS A 122 2.44 -5.96 -21.38
C LYS A 122 1.89 -7.34 -21.68
N CYS A 123 1.35 -8.07 -20.70
CA CYS A 123 0.70 -9.35 -20.94
C CYS A 123 -0.48 -9.25 -21.92
N ILE A 124 -1.30 -8.19 -21.78
CA ILE A 124 -2.43 -7.95 -22.70
C ILE A 124 -1.92 -7.60 -24.10
N THR A 125 -0.98 -6.67 -24.23
CA THR A 125 -0.49 -6.20 -25.53
C THR A 125 0.27 -7.28 -26.30
N MET A 126 0.92 -8.21 -25.62
CA MET A 126 1.63 -9.34 -26.23
C MET A 126 0.74 -10.59 -26.37
N GLY A 127 -0.55 -10.52 -26.03
CA GLY A 127 -1.48 -11.63 -26.11
C GLY A 127 -1.13 -12.80 -25.20
N ALA A 128 -0.35 -12.56 -24.14
CA ALA A 128 0.16 -13.57 -23.22
C ALA A 128 -0.73 -13.77 -21.98
N TRP A 129 -1.80 -13.00 -21.85
CA TRP A 129 -2.71 -13.08 -20.71
C TRP A 129 -3.58 -14.34 -20.81
N ARG A 130 -3.64 -15.11 -19.73
CA ARG A 130 -4.64 -16.16 -19.58
C ARG A 130 -6.00 -15.54 -19.29
N ALA A 131 -7.00 -15.87 -20.09
CA ALA A 131 -8.40 -15.67 -19.76
C ALA A 131 -8.83 -16.68 -18.68
#